data_9f0ec00ad7baecdc4570185990f4674f
#
_entry.id   9f0ec00ad7baecdc4570185990f4674f
#
_cell.length_a   1.000
_cell.length_b   1.000
_cell.length_c   1.000
_cell.angle_alpha   90.00
_cell.angle_beta   90.00
_cell.angle_gamma   90.00
#
_symmetry.space_group_name_H-M   'P 1'
#
loop_
_entity.id
_entity.type
_entity.pdbx_description
1 polymer ?
#
loop_
_entity_poly.entity_id
_entity_poly.type
_entity_poly.pdbx_seq_one_letter_code
_entity_poly.pdbx_strand_id
1 'polypeptide(L)'
;MRFNVFSCMLLCSLFCVQAQDNLTMIVGTYTDGGSHGVYSYRFNQMTGEARVLDSLALKNPSYLTLSSDARRLYAVSETNDEKASLNIINIGRNGTMQLLSSAATEGADPCYVAAKGALALTANYSGGSMSVFRLSTKGDEAALATRFLGATGGPDRSRQNVPHVHCACFTPDGRYVLATDFSADRILSYRIAGQRLVANGVATQVSADSGPRHLTFSRDGRFAYLMSELSGKVTAFRYSQGRLESIQEIVSDSVGARGGADIHLSPDGRFLYSSNRLKDEGIAIFSVDAASGLLTRIGYQPTGAHPRQFNLTPNGQFLLCCCRDSNKIQVFRRDTKTGLLTDTHKDISVSRAVCVQFASE
;
A
#
# COMPACT_ATOMS: atom_id res chain seq x y z
N MET A 1 -27.21 53.70 -40.46
CA MET A 1 -27.26 52.38 -39.78
C MET A 1 -25.85 51.96 -39.41
N ARG A 2 -25.49 52.11 -38.14
CA ARG A 2 -24.15 51.73 -37.65
C ARG A 2 -24.33 50.46 -36.84
N PHE A 3 -23.74 49.34 -37.29
CA PHE A 3 -23.67 48.08 -36.53
C PHE A 3 -22.50 48.11 -35.58
N ASN A 4 -22.76 48.08 -34.28
CA ASN A 4 -21.75 47.84 -33.25
C ASN A 4 -21.60 46.32 -33.06
N VAL A 5 -20.39 45.83 -33.38
CA VAL A 5 -19.99 44.46 -33.06
C VAL A 5 -19.44 44.42 -31.65
N PHE A 6 -20.16 43.85 -30.70
CA PHE A 6 -19.67 43.54 -29.36
C PHE A 6 -18.82 42.26 -29.44
N SER A 7 -17.50 42.43 -29.28
CA SER A 7 -16.57 41.31 -29.15
C SER A 7 -16.61 40.82 -27.70
N CYS A 8 -17.17 39.64 -27.47
CA CYS A 8 -17.20 38.98 -26.19
C CYS A 8 -15.87 38.21 -26.01
N MET A 9 -14.89 38.80 -25.31
CA MET A 9 -13.68 38.08 -24.87
C MET A 9 -14.05 37.10 -23.77
N LEU A 10 -14.03 35.81 -24.09
CA LEU A 10 -14.15 34.73 -23.14
C LEU A 10 -12.79 34.60 -22.43
N LEU A 11 -12.67 35.14 -21.21
CA LEU A 11 -11.53 34.85 -20.34
C LEU A 11 -11.65 33.39 -19.82
N CYS A 12 -10.93 32.47 -20.46
CA CYS A 12 -10.63 31.16 -19.90
C CYS A 12 -9.65 31.37 -18.73
N SER A 13 -10.14 31.45 -17.51
CA SER A 13 -9.33 31.34 -16.32
C SER A 13 -8.82 29.90 -16.19
N LEU A 14 -7.61 29.66 -16.62
CA LEU A 14 -6.84 28.47 -16.26
C LEU A 14 -6.61 28.50 -14.74
N PHE A 15 -7.44 27.78 -13.98
CA PHE A 15 -7.11 27.45 -12.60
C PHE A 15 -5.92 26.50 -12.66
N CYS A 16 -4.69 27.05 -12.59
CA CYS A 16 -3.54 26.28 -12.14
C CYS A 16 -3.83 25.85 -10.69
N VAL A 17 -4.22 24.59 -10.48
CA VAL A 17 -4.15 23.97 -9.17
C VAL A 17 -2.66 23.94 -8.82
N GLN A 18 -2.21 24.90 -8.04
CA GLN A 18 -0.86 24.92 -7.49
C GLN A 18 -0.76 23.68 -6.61
N ALA A 19 0.07 22.71 -6.99
CA ALA A 19 0.34 21.54 -6.17
C ALA A 19 0.83 22.05 -4.80
N GLN A 20 0.15 21.64 -3.76
CA GLN A 20 0.47 22.06 -2.39
C GLN A 20 1.87 21.57 -2.02
N ASP A 21 2.78 22.46 -1.66
CA ASP A 21 4.18 22.14 -1.34
C ASP A 21 4.30 21.23 -0.12
N ASN A 22 3.38 21.34 0.82
CA ASN A 22 3.36 20.58 2.07
C ASN A 22 2.24 19.54 2.07
N LEU A 23 2.56 18.34 2.54
CA LEU A 23 1.65 17.23 2.74
C LEU A 23 1.61 16.86 4.22
N THR A 24 0.48 16.35 4.69
CA THR A 24 0.43 15.59 5.93
C THR A 24 0.86 14.16 5.64
N MET A 25 2.06 13.79 6.12
CA MET A 25 2.60 12.43 6.03
C MET A 25 2.28 11.68 7.30
N ILE A 26 1.71 10.49 7.19
CA ILE A 26 1.39 9.62 8.33
C ILE A 26 2.30 8.40 8.29
N VAL A 27 2.86 8.05 9.45
CA VAL A 27 3.81 6.94 9.60
C VAL A 27 3.31 5.95 10.63
N GLY A 28 3.26 4.68 10.24
CA GLY A 28 3.00 3.55 11.12
C GLY A 28 4.29 2.83 11.48
N THR A 29 4.33 2.25 12.69
CA THR A 29 5.54 1.63 13.25
C THR A 29 5.23 0.32 13.94
N TYR A 30 6.26 -0.50 14.20
CA TYR A 30 6.21 -1.45 15.30
C TYR A 30 6.62 -0.74 16.60
N THR A 31 6.04 -1.16 17.73
CA THR A 31 6.23 -0.49 19.03
C THR A 31 7.18 -1.23 19.97
N ASP A 32 7.84 -2.28 19.52
CA ASP A 32 8.84 -3.06 20.25
C ASP A 32 10.18 -2.33 20.41
N GLY A 33 10.41 -1.27 19.62
CA GLY A 33 11.63 -0.43 19.67
C GLY A 33 11.45 0.91 20.38
N GLY A 34 10.40 1.08 21.20
CA GLY A 34 10.12 2.32 21.93
C GLY A 34 9.33 3.37 21.14
N SER A 35 8.78 3.03 19.99
CA SER A 35 7.85 3.90 19.25
C SER A 35 6.49 3.99 19.96
N HIS A 36 5.84 5.16 19.88
CA HIS A 36 4.47 5.36 20.38
C HIS A 36 3.39 4.70 19.50
N GLY A 37 3.66 4.52 18.20
CA GLY A 37 2.72 3.92 17.28
C GLY A 37 2.57 4.70 15.98
N VAL A 38 1.58 5.59 15.86
CA VAL A 38 1.36 6.42 14.67
C VAL A 38 1.95 7.80 14.86
N TYR A 39 2.61 8.32 13.82
CA TYR A 39 3.12 9.69 13.81
C TYR A 39 2.58 10.44 12.61
N SER A 40 2.34 11.73 12.75
CA SER A 40 2.10 12.64 11.64
C SER A 40 3.23 13.64 11.49
N TYR A 41 3.52 13.97 10.25
CA TYR A 41 4.56 14.94 9.85
C TYR A 41 4.00 15.91 8.84
N ARG A 42 4.54 17.12 8.82
CA ARG A 42 4.51 17.98 7.64
C ARG A 42 5.69 17.63 6.77
N PHE A 43 5.43 17.15 5.58
CA PHE A 43 6.44 16.79 4.58
C PHE A 43 6.39 17.80 3.43
N ASN A 44 7.53 18.43 3.12
CA ASN A 44 7.64 19.31 1.96
C ASN A 44 8.02 18.49 0.72
N GLN A 45 7.09 18.33 -0.22
CA GLN A 45 7.29 17.52 -1.42
C GLN A 45 8.14 18.23 -2.52
N MET A 46 8.65 19.42 -2.26
CA MET A 46 9.63 20.13 -3.12
C MET A 46 11.04 19.94 -2.60
N THR A 47 11.24 20.00 -1.27
CA THR A 47 12.56 19.95 -0.65
C THR A 47 12.92 18.60 -0.04
N GLY A 48 11.93 17.72 0.23
CA GLY A 48 12.12 16.43 0.92
C GLY A 48 12.29 16.56 2.44
N GLU A 49 12.03 17.72 3.02
CA GLU A 49 12.13 17.96 4.46
C GLU A 49 10.86 17.56 5.19
N ALA A 50 11.01 17.04 6.41
CA ALA A 50 9.91 16.62 7.26
C ALA A 50 10.01 17.25 8.66
N ARG A 51 8.85 17.58 9.24
CA ARG A 51 8.72 18.05 10.62
C ARG A 51 7.57 17.32 11.29
N VAL A 52 7.83 16.77 12.48
CA VAL A 52 6.78 16.11 13.28
C VAL A 52 5.66 17.09 13.64
N LEU A 53 4.42 16.64 13.57
CA LEU A 53 3.23 17.38 13.97
C LEU A 53 2.60 16.78 15.22
N ASP A 54 2.39 15.46 15.24
CA ASP A 54 1.69 14.77 16.31
C ASP A 54 2.12 13.31 16.40
N SER A 55 1.78 12.65 17.51
CA SER A 55 1.91 11.19 17.68
C SER A 55 0.71 10.63 18.44
N LEU A 56 0.25 9.45 18.05
CA LEU A 56 -0.85 8.74 18.68
C LEU A 56 -0.39 7.37 19.16
N ALA A 57 -0.61 7.09 20.46
CA ALA A 57 -0.31 5.79 21.04
C ALA A 57 -1.24 4.71 20.46
N LEU A 58 -0.64 3.74 19.77
CA LEU A 58 -1.33 2.59 19.21
C LEU A 58 -0.34 1.43 19.10
N LYS A 59 -0.77 0.22 19.44
CA LYS A 59 0.11 -0.96 19.39
C LYS A 59 0.30 -1.43 17.96
N ASN A 60 1.55 -1.50 17.51
CA ASN A 60 1.98 -2.03 16.21
C ASN A 60 1.09 -1.61 15.02
N PRO A 61 0.87 -0.31 14.74
CA PRO A 61 0.14 0.12 13.54
C PRO A 61 1.01 -0.10 12.29
N SER A 62 1.18 -1.35 11.91
CA SER A 62 2.16 -1.75 10.89
C SER A 62 1.71 -1.48 9.45
N TYR A 63 0.41 -1.30 9.23
CA TYR A 63 -0.13 -0.91 7.93
C TYR A 63 -1.27 0.08 8.07
N LEU A 64 -1.28 1.06 7.18
CA LEU A 64 -2.18 2.22 7.20
C LEU A 64 -2.84 2.41 5.83
N THR A 65 -4.07 2.89 5.81
CA THR A 65 -4.71 3.43 4.61
C THR A 65 -5.59 4.62 4.97
N LEU A 66 -5.74 5.56 4.03
CA LEU A 66 -6.54 6.76 4.22
C LEU A 66 -7.93 6.61 3.57
N SER A 67 -8.94 7.28 4.11
CA SER A 67 -10.18 7.52 3.40
C SER A 67 -9.95 8.44 2.19
N SER A 68 -10.88 8.43 1.24
CA SER A 68 -10.78 9.23 0.02
C SER A 68 -10.72 10.75 0.26
N ASP A 69 -11.27 11.21 1.38
CA ASP A 69 -11.23 12.62 1.82
C ASP A 69 -10.05 12.91 2.76
N ALA A 70 -9.17 11.94 2.98
CA ALA A 70 -8.00 11.98 3.88
C ALA A 70 -8.30 12.38 5.34
N ARG A 71 -9.58 12.37 5.77
CA ARG A 71 -9.97 12.73 7.15
C ARG A 71 -9.98 11.54 8.10
N ARG A 72 -9.98 10.32 7.58
CA ARG A 72 -9.91 9.08 8.36
C ARG A 72 -8.68 8.30 7.97
N LEU A 73 -7.98 7.83 8.98
CA LEU A 73 -6.92 6.85 8.84
C LEU A 73 -7.44 5.52 9.41
N TYR A 74 -7.30 4.48 8.63
CA TYR A 74 -7.53 3.12 9.05
C TYR A 74 -6.17 2.48 9.31
N ALA A 75 -5.98 1.95 10.52
CA ALA A 75 -4.73 1.36 10.96
C ALA A 75 -4.98 -0.03 11.56
N VAL A 76 -4.14 -0.99 11.27
CA VAL A 76 -4.15 -2.26 11.99
C VAL A 76 -3.44 -2.11 13.34
N SER A 77 -3.77 -2.97 14.32
CA SER A 77 -2.88 -3.32 15.42
C SER A 77 -2.40 -4.74 15.19
N GLU A 78 -1.19 -4.88 14.62
CA GLU A 78 -0.58 -6.17 14.28
C GLU A 78 -0.09 -6.86 15.53
N THR A 79 -0.97 -7.63 16.16
CA THR A 79 -0.70 -8.43 17.34
C THR A 79 -1.24 -9.84 17.18
N ASN A 80 -0.61 -10.80 17.86
CA ASN A 80 -1.00 -12.21 17.83
C ASN A 80 -1.83 -12.58 19.08
N ASP A 81 -2.75 -11.71 19.45
CA ASP A 81 -3.63 -11.85 20.61
C ASP A 81 -5.00 -11.21 20.32
N GLU A 82 -5.86 -11.16 21.34
CA GLU A 82 -7.21 -10.57 21.27
C GLU A 82 -7.21 -9.04 21.01
N LYS A 83 -6.04 -8.38 21.04
CA LYS A 83 -5.88 -6.96 20.73
C LYS A 83 -5.71 -6.68 19.23
N ALA A 84 -5.57 -7.75 18.43
CA ALA A 84 -5.55 -7.64 16.97
C ALA A 84 -6.79 -6.89 16.47
N SER A 85 -6.61 -5.72 15.86
CA SER A 85 -7.75 -4.82 15.58
C SER A 85 -7.55 -3.98 14.31
N LEU A 86 -8.69 -3.54 13.78
CA LEU A 86 -8.83 -2.40 12.89
C LEU A 86 -9.15 -1.17 13.72
N ASN A 87 -8.35 -0.11 13.59
CA ASN A 87 -8.50 1.14 14.29
C ASN A 87 -8.89 2.26 13.32
N ILE A 88 -9.83 3.10 13.71
CA ILE A 88 -10.25 4.28 12.95
C ILE A 88 -9.79 5.52 13.71
N ILE A 89 -9.02 6.36 13.02
CA ILE A 89 -8.37 7.54 13.56
C ILE A 89 -8.84 8.76 12.77
N ASN A 90 -9.24 9.83 13.45
CA ASN A 90 -9.52 11.11 12.83
C ASN A 90 -8.22 11.87 12.61
N ILE A 91 -8.07 12.46 11.42
CA ILE A 91 -6.96 13.37 11.08
C ILE A 91 -7.52 14.79 11.01
N GLY A 92 -7.02 15.67 11.89
CA GLY A 92 -7.33 17.09 11.87
C GLY A 92 -6.52 17.82 10.78
N ARG A 93 -7.00 19.00 10.37
CA ARG A 93 -6.34 19.83 9.33
C ARG A 93 -4.90 20.22 9.64
N ASN A 94 -4.54 20.28 10.92
CA ASN A 94 -3.17 20.55 11.37
C ASN A 94 -2.31 19.30 11.58
N GLY A 95 -2.82 18.11 11.16
CA GLY A 95 -2.15 16.83 11.31
C GLY A 95 -2.33 16.17 12.69
N THR A 96 -3.16 16.74 13.59
CA THR A 96 -3.50 16.09 14.87
C THR A 96 -4.30 14.82 14.65
N MET A 97 -4.10 13.85 15.53
CA MET A 97 -4.72 12.52 15.42
C MET A 97 -5.52 12.17 16.68
N GLN A 98 -6.68 11.55 16.49
CA GLN A 98 -7.53 11.07 17.57
C GLN A 98 -8.09 9.69 17.22
N LEU A 99 -7.88 8.72 18.08
CA LEU A 99 -8.54 7.41 17.97
C LEU A 99 -10.04 7.57 18.17
N LEU A 100 -10.84 7.12 17.21
CA LEU A 100 -12.30 7.16 17.28
C LEU A 100 -12.86 5.81 17.76
N SER A 101 -12.41 4.72 17.16
CA SER A 101 -12.87 3.38 17.49
C SER A 101 -11.85 2.31 17.14
N SER A 102 -12.02 1.14 17.74
CA SER A 102 -11.26 -0.08 17.45
C SER A 102 -12.24 -1.24 17.36
N ALA A 103 -12.04 -2.12 16.36
CA ALA A 103 -12.83 -3.32 16.17
C ALA A 103 -11.89 -4.53 16.04
N ALA A 104 -12.15 -5.60 16.79
CA ALA A 104 -11.36 -6.83 16.72
C ALA A 104 -11.38 -7.43 15.32
N THR A 105 -10.23 -7.88 14.82
CA THR A 105 -10.13 -8.54 13.51
C THR A 105 -10.59 -10.01 13.56
N GLU A 106 -10.64 -10.60 14.74
CA GLU A 106 -10.83 -12.04 14.96
C GLU A 106 -9.85 -12.90 14.12
N GLY A 107 -8.71 -12.32 13.77
CA GLY A 107 -7.61 -12.95 13.06
C GLY A 107 -6.29 -12.31 13.51
N ALA A 108 -5.32 -13.14 13.88
CA ALA A 108 -4.04 -12.72 14.44
C ALA A 108 -3.14 -12.06 13.37
N ASP A 109 -2.31 -11.12 13.82
CA ASP A 109 -1.33 -10.37 13.03
C ASP A 109 -1.94 -9.74 11.77
N PRO A 110 -2.94 -8.81 11.89
CA PRO A 110 -3.42 -8.04 10.75
C PRO A 110 -2.29 -7.16 10.22
N CYS A 111 -1.81 -7.47 9.01
CA CYS A 111 -0.63 -6.84 8.41
C CYS A 111 -0.95 -5.95 7.19
N TYR A 112 -2.21 -5.85 6.83
CA TYR A 112 -2.71 -5.03 5.72
C TYR A 112 -4.12 -4.51 6.00
N VAL A 113 -4.41 -3.29 5.58
CA VAL A 113 -5.74 -2.71 5.64
C VAL A 113 -6.06 -1.97 4.33
N ALA A 114 -7.29 -2.13 3.86
CA ALA A 114 -7.86 -1.34 2.76
C ALA A 114 -9.28 -0.89 3.14
N ALA A 115 -9.68 0.31 2.71
CA ALA A 115 -11.02 0.83 2.93
C ALA A 115 -11.56 1.50 1.65
N LYS A 116 -12.83 1.25 1.32
CA LYS A 116 -13.51 1.88 0.19
C LYS A 116 -15.02 1.91 0.42
N GLY A 117 -15.61 3.10 0.34
CA GLY A 117 -17.03 3.27 0.60
C GLY A 117 -17.42 2.82 2.01
N ALA A 118 -18.38 1.91 2.13
CA ALA A 118 -18.87 1.40 3.40
C ALA A 118 -18.14 0.12 3.87
N LEU A 119 -17.03 -0.26 3.26
CA LEU A 119 -16.27 -1.47 3.60
C LEU A 119 -14.83 -1.15 3.99
N ALA A 120 -14.34 -1.86 5.00
CA ALA A 120 -12.92 -2.00 5.29
C ALA A 120 -12.54 -3.47 5.36
N LEU A 121 -11.28 -3.77 5.06
CA LEU A 121 -10.72 -5.12 4.97
C LEU A 121 -9.42 -5.15 5.75
N THR A 122 -9.15 -6.24 6.47
CA THR A 122 -7.81 -6.55 6.97
C THR A 122 -7.36 -7.90 6.45
N ALA A 123 -6.08 -8.01 6.08
CA ALA A 123 -5.43 -9.30 5.87
C ALA A 123 -4.69 -9.69 7.15
N ASN A 124 -5.00 -10.85 7.71
CA ASN A 124 -4.50 -11.33 8.99
C ASN A 124 -3.51 -12.46 8.72
N TYR A 125 -2.21 -12.17 8.84
CA TYR A 125 -1.15 -13.08 8.40
C TYR A 125 -1.16 -14.38 9.19
N SER A 126 -0.92 -14.33 10.50
CA SER A 126 -0.91 -15.52 11.34
C SER A 126 -2.30 -16.12 11.56
N GLY A 127 -3.35 -15.29 11.48
CA GLY A 127 -4.75 -15.74 11.51
C GLY A 127 -5.20 -16.41 10.21
N GLY A 128 -4.39 -16.38 9.15
CA GLY A 128 -4.66 -17.02 7.87
C GLY A 128 -5.97 -16.60 7.22
N SER A 129 -6.38 -15.34 7.39
CA SER A 129 -7.72 -14.89 7.02
C SER A 129 -7.77 -13.46 6.49
N MET A 130 -8.88 -13.12 5.84
CA MET A 130 -9.28 -11.76 5.54
C MET A 130 -10.53 -11.43 6.35
N SER A 131 -10.50 -10.36 7.15
CA SER A 131 -11.68 -9.85 7.85
C SER A 131 -12.31 -8.70 7.09
N VAL A 132 -13.64 -8.68 7.04
CA VAL A 132 -14.45 -7.69 6.33
C VAL A 132 -15.29 -6.93 7.34
N PHE A 133 -15.17 -5.63 7.33
CA PHE A 133 -15.90 -4.72 8.23
C PHE A 133 -16.89 -3.86 7.44
N ARG A 134 -18.03 -3.59 8.07
CA ARG A 134 -18.93 -2.51 7.65
C ARG A 134 -18.58 -1.25 8.42
N LEU A 135 -18.35 -0.18 7.69
CA LEU A 135 -18.13 1.14 8.26
C LEU A 135 -19.50 1.82 8.53
N SER A 136 -19.57 2.57 9.62
CA SER A 136 -20.71 3.45 9.90
C SER A 136 -20.87 4.51 8.79
N THR A 137 -22.02 5.12 8.67
CA THR A 137 -22.26 6.18 7.67
C THR A 137 -21.36 7.40 7.86
N LYS A 138 -20.87 7.64 9.09
CA LYS A 138 -19.89 8.69 9.40
C LYS A 138 -18.44 8.23 9.20
N GLY A 139 -18.22 6.94 8.98
CA GLY A 139 -16.88 6.34 8.86
C GLY A 139 -16.05 6.42 10.16
N ASP A 140 -16.70 6.49 11.32
CA ASP A 140 -16.09 6.61 12.64
C ASP A 140 -16.13 5.31 13.47
N GLU A 141 -16.90 4.32 13.01
CA GLU A 141 -17.01 3.00 13.61
C GLU A 141 -16.92 1.90 12.55
N ALA A 142 -16.44 0.73 12.96
CA ALA A 142 -16.40 -0.47 12.15
C ALA A 142 -17.02 -1.65 12.90
N ALA A 143 -17.83 -2.44 12.21
CA ALA A 143 -18.37 -3.69 12.73
C ALA A 143 -17.91 -4.86 11.85
N LEU A 144 -17.31 -5.88 12.47
CA LEU A 144 -16.93 -7.11 11.75
C LEU A 144 -18.17 -7.76 11.15
N ALA A 145 -18.16 -7.97 9.84
CA ALA A 145 -19.28 -8.54 9.11
C ALA A 145 -19.07 -10.02 8.78
N THR A 146 -17.86 -10.40 8.40
CA THR A 146 -17.50 -11.77 8.05
C THR A 146 -15.98 -11.92 7.95
N ARG A 147 -15.54 -13.16 7.91
CA ARG A 147 -14.15 -13.54 7.73
C ARG A 147 -14.03 -14.64 6.68
N PHE A 148 -13.02 -14.54 5.82
CA PHE A 148 -12.70 -15.55 4.81
C PHE A 148 -11.35 -16.15 5.12
N LEU A 149 -11.27 -17.48 5.08
CA LEU A 149 -10.04 -18.21 5.37
C LEU A 149 -9.21 -18.43 4.11
N GLY A 150 -7.89 -18.29 4.23
CA GLY A 150 -6.94 -18.81 3.27
C GLY A 150 -6.77 -20.32 3.37
N ALA A 151 -5.83 -20.85 2.61
CA ALA A 151 -5.50 -22.27 2.64
C ALA A 151 -3.98 -22.49 2.65
N THR A 152 -3.58 -23.74 2.79
CA THR A 152 -2.21 -24.22 2.59
C THR A 152 -2.09 -24.84 1.20
N GLY A 153 -0.88 -25.16 0.77
CA GLY A 153 -0.68 -25.87 -0.51
C GLY A 153 0.66 -25.61 -1.17
N GLY A 154 1.36 -24.54 -0.76
CA GLY A 154 2.71 -24.26 -1.24
C GLY A 154 3.74 -25.25 -0.71
N PRO A 155 4.91 -25.38 -1.38
CA PRO A 155 5.91 -26.40 -1.06
C PRO A 155 6.81 -26.04 0.14
N ASP A 156 6.90 -24.75 0.54
CA ASP A 156 7.75 -24.35 1.67
C ASP A 156 7.12 -24.75 2.99
N ARG A 157 7.62 -25.85 3.56
CA ARG A 157 7.12 -26.40 4.84
C ARG A 157 7.36 -25.48 6.03
N SER A 158 8.27 -24.52 5.93
CA SER A 158 8.56 -23.57 7.03
C SER A 158 7.65 -22.33 6.98
N ARG A 159 7.17 -21.96 5.79
CA ARG A 159 6.45 -20.70 5.56
C ARG A 159 5.01 -20.88 5.04
N GLN A 160 4.65 -22.07 4.52
CA GLN A 160 3.37 -22.34 3.87
C GLN A 160 2.62 -23.53 4.49
N ASN A 161 3.01 -24.01 5.67
CA ASN A 161 2.39 -25.15 6.36
C ASN A 161 1.07 -24.80 7.10
N VAL A 162 0.83 -23.52 7.34
CA VAL A 162 -0.42 -22.96 7.88
C VAL A 162 -0.92 -21.85 6.95
N PRO A 163 -2.23 -21.56 6.92
CA PRO A 163 -2.75 -20.48 6.08
C PRO A 163 -2.17 -19.12 6.48
N HIS A 164 -1.82 -18.30 5.47
CA HIS A 164 -1.45 -16.90 5.63
C HIS A 164 -2.10 -16.07 4.54
N VAL A 165 -2.75 -14.96 4.90
CA VAL A 165 -3.27 -13.96 3.97
C VAL A 165 -2.53 -12.64 4.21
N HIS A 166 -1.92 -12.06 3.16
CA HIS A 166 -1.01 -10.93 3.36
C HIS A 166 -1.54 -9.59 2.84
N CYS A 167 -2.39 -9.59 1.83
CA CYS A 167 -2.97 -8.38 1.24
C CYS A 167 -4.42 -8.64 0.85
N ALA A 168 -5.26 -7.62 0.99
CA ALA A 168 -6.62 -7.60 0.48
C ALA A 168 -6.92 -6.22 -0.10
N CYS A 169 -7.14 -6.11 -1.40
CA CYS A 169 -7.32 -4.83 -2.08
C CYS A 169 -8.58 -4.80 -2.95
N PHE A 170 -9.17 -3.62 -3.04
CA PHE A 170 -10.27 -3.36 -3.95
C PHE A 170 -9.76 -3.23 -5.38
N THR A 171 -10.48 -3.80 -6.34
CA THR A 171 -10.15 -3.62 -7.76
C THR A 171 -10.50 -2.22 -8.24
N PRO A 172 -9.82 -1.70 -9.30
CA PRO A 172 -10.06 -0.35 -9.81
C PRO A 172 -11.50 -0.10 -10.25
N ASP A 173 -12.16 -1.11 -10.82
CA ASP A 173 -13.57 -1.05 -11.23
C ASP A 173 -14.56 -1.02 -10.05
N GLY A 174 -14.07 -1.19 -8.82
CA GLY A 174 -14.88 -1.18 -7.59
C GLY A 174 -15.85 -2.35 -7.45
N ARG A 175 -15.69 -3.41 -8.25
CA ARG A 175 -16.63 -4.55 -8.29
C ARG A 175 -16.14 -5.77 -7.54
N TYR A 176 -14.83 -5.86 -7.30
CA TYR A 176 -14.22 -7.02 -6.65
C TYR A 176 -13.21 -6.60 -5.57
N VAL A 177 -12.89 -7.57 -4.72
CA VAL A 177 -11.74 -7.58 -3.82
C VAL A 177 -10.87 -8.76 -4.22
N LEU A 178 -9.56 -8.53 -4.29
CA LEU A 178 -8.57 -9.58 -4.46
C LEU A 178 -7.76 -9.74 -3.18
N ALA A 179 -7.52 -10.99 -2.75
CA ALA A 179 -6.73 -11.30 -1.57
C ALA A 179 -5.60 -12.27 -1.89
N THR A 180 -4.38 -11.96 -1.45
CA THR A 180 -3.22 -12.83 -1.64
C THR A 180 -3.23 -13.95 -0.60
N ASP A 181 -3.44 -15.19 -1.04
CA ASP A 181 -3.37 -16.41 -0.22
C ASP A 181 -1.95 -16.96 -0.30
N PHE A 182 -1.10 -16.42 0.58
CA PHE A 182 0.35 -16.60 0.59
C PHE A 182 0.76 -18.08 0.64
N SER A 183 0.10 -18.86 1.50
CA SER A 183 0.47 -20.25 1.75
C SER A 183 -0.03 -21.22 0.67
N ALA A 184 -0.98 -20.79 -0.15
CA ALA A 184 -1.52 -21.61 -1.24
C ALA A 184 -1.04 -21.13 -2.62
N ASP A 185 -0.10 -20.18 -2.69
CA ASP A 185 0.45 -19.61 -3.93
C ASP A 185 -0.64 -19.16 -4.91
N ARG A 186 -1.68 -18.44 -4.41
CA ARG A 186 -2.81 -18.01 -5.24
C ARG A 186 -3.35 -16.64 -4.82
N ILE A 187 -4.17 -16.08 -5.69
CA ILE A 187 -4.96 -14.87 -5.40
C ILE A 187 -6.44 -15.26 -5.44
N LEU A 188 -7.15 -14.96 -4.36
CA LEU A 188 -8.58 -15.18 -4.23
C LEU A 188 -9.35 -13.95 -4.73
N SER A 189 -10.55 -14.19 -5.28
CA SER A 189 -11.46 -13.16 -5.77
C SER A 189 -12.78 -13.19 -5.02
N TYR A 190 -13.28 -12.01 -4.68
CA TYR A 190 -14.57 -11.81 -4.03
C TYR A 190 -15.35 -10.72 -4.75
N ARG A 191 -16.61 -10.96 -5.09
CA ARG A 191 -17.49 -9.96 -5.71
C ARG A 191 -18.13 -9.09 -4.61
N ILE A 192 -18.11 -7.78 -4.81
CA ILE A 192 -18.79 -6.82 -3.92
C ILE A 192 -20.29 -6.84 -4.23
N ALA A 193 -21.13 -7.08 -3.23
CA ALA A 193 -22.58 -7.12 -3.31
C ALA A 193 -23.18 -6.24 -2.20
N GLY A 194 -23.29 -4.93 -2.48
CA GLY A 194 -23.64 -3.92 -1.47
C GLY A 194 -22.56 -3.85 -0.39
N GLN A 195 -22.93 -4.06 0.86
CA GLN A 195 -22.01 -4.07 2.01
C GLN A 195 -21.53 -5.49 2.38
N ARG A 196 -21.42 -6.40 1.41
CA ARG A 196 -20.98 -7.78 1.61
C ARG A 196 -20.03 -8.19 0.50
N LEU A 197 -19.18 -9.17 0.81
CA LEU A 197 -18.37 -9.88 -0.16
C LEU A 197 -18.98 -11.28 -0.39
N VAL A 198 -18.96 -11.71 -1.64
CA VAL A 198 -19.35 -13.07 -2.05
C VAL A 198 -18.16 -13.71 -2.73
N ALA A 199 -17.75 -14.89 -2.29
CA ALA A 199 -16.63 -15.62 -2.89
C ALA A 199 -16.85 -15.79 -4.41
N ASN A 200 -15.82 -15.48 -5.19
CA ASN A 200 -15.81 -15.56 -6.66
C ASN A 200 -14.74 -16.56 -7.16
N GLY A 201 -14.21 -17.39 -6.27
CA GLY A 201 -13.19 -18.39 -6.55
C GLY A 201 -11.76 -17.84 -6.60
N VAL A 202 -10.90 -18.51 -7.34
CA VAL A 202 -9.50 -18.17 -7.51
C VAL A 202 -9.36 -17.20 -8.68
N ALA A 203 -8.77 -16.02 -8.46
CA ALA A 203 -8.47 -15.06 -9.53
C ALA A 203 -7.34 -15.57 -10.42
N THR A 204 -6.29 -16.13 -9.79
CA THR A 204 -5.16 -16.80 -10.47
C THR A 204 -4.40 -17.69 -9.49
N GLN A 205 -3.77 -18.74 -10.01
CA GLN A 205 -2.69 -19.48 -9.36
C GLN A 205 -1.36 -18.88 -9.80
N VAL A 206 -0.43 -18.65 -8.88
CA VAL A 206 0.93 -18.23 -9.21
C VAL A 206 1.90 -19.40 -9.15
N SER A 207 3.15 -19.21 -9.58
CA SER A 207 4.18 -20.24 -9.53
C SER A 207 4.35 -20.77 -8.09
N ALA A 208 4.58 -22.07 -7.95
CA ALA A 208 4.83 -22.68 -6.64
C ALA A 208 6.02 -22.03 -5.94
N ASP A 209 5.97 -21.95 -4.60
CA ASP A 209 6.98 -21.28 -3.76
C ASP A 209 7.08 -19.76 -4.00
N SER A 210 6.01 -19.14 -4.45
CA SER A 210 5.96 -17.69 -4.67
C SER A 210 5.72 -16.91 -3.39
N GLY A 211 4.79 -17.32 -2.55
CA GLY A 211 4.34 -16.56 -1.39
C GLY A 211 3.80 -15.17 -1.81
N PRO A 212 2.64 -15.10 -2.51
CA PRO A 212 2.06 -13.84 -2.99
C PRO A 212 1.81 -12.88 -1.83
N ARG A 213 2.37 -11.67 -1.92
CA ARG A 213 2.40 -10.73 -0.81
C ARG A 213 1.56 -9.48 -1.04
N HIS A 214 2.05 -8.52 -1.81
CA HIS A 214 1.36 -7.26 -2.11
C HIS A 214 1.00 -7.16 -3.59
N LEU A 215 -0.18 -6.63 -3.86
CA LEU A 215 -0.74 -6.45 -5.20
C LEU A 215 -1.07 -4.97 -5.42
N THR A 216 -0.69 -4.43 -6.58
CA THR A 216 -1.05 -3.09 -7.02
C THR A 216 -1.63 -3.13 -8.44
N PHE A 217 -2.39 -2.08 -8.82
CA PHE A 217 -3.02 -1.99 -10.14
C PHE A 217 -2.49 -0.79 -10.92
N SER A 218 -2.46 -0.92 -12.25
CA SER A 218 -2.28 0.24 -13.13
C SER A 218 -3.43 1.23 -12.95
N ARG A 219 -3.15 2.51 -13.20
CA ARG A 219 -4.14 3.59 -13.00
C ARG A 219 -5.40 3.41 -13.85
N ASP A 220 -5.24 2.86 -15.05
CA ASP A 220 -6.34 2.56 -15.98
C ASP A 220 -7.06 1.24 -15.66
N GLY A 221 -6.58 0.50 -14.65
CA GLY A 221 -7.16 -0.75 -14.19
C GLY A 221 -6.99 -1.95 -15.12
N ARG A 222 -6.21 -1.84 -16.21
CA ARG A 222 -6.01 -2.95 -17.16
C ARG A 222 -5.01 -3.99 -16.68
N PHE A 223 -4.04 -3.56 -15.87
CA PHE A 223 -2.94 -4.41 -15.41
C PHE A 223 -2.87 -4.44 -13.89
N ALA A 224 -2.33 -5.53 -13.35
CA ALA A 224 -1.99 -5.67 -11.95
C ALA A 224 -0.56 -6.22 -11.81
N TYR A 225 0.10 -5.91 -10.69
CA TYR A 225 1.47 -6.32 -10.42
C TYR A 225 1.54 -6.86 -8.99
N LEU A 226 2.04 -8.08 -8.86
CA LEU A 226 2.20 -8.81 -7.61
C LEU A 226 3.67 -8.87 -7.22
N MET A 227 3.99 -8.48 -5.99
CA MET A 227 5.26 -8.84 -5.36
C MET A 227 5.08 -10.13 -4.59
N SER A 228 5.89 -11.13 -4.91
CA SER A 228 5.96 -12.40 -4.22
C SER A 228 7.13 -12.44 -3.25
N GLU A 229 6.84 -12.74 -1.97
CA GLU A 229 7.85 -12.67 -0.90
C GLU A 229 8.92 -13.75 -1.04
N LEU A 230 8.50 -15.01 -1.28
CA LEU A 230 9.40 -16.16 -1.26
C LEU A 230 10.22 -16.26 -2.55
N SER A 231 9.58 -16.12 -3.71
CA SER A 231 10.29 -16.20 -5.00
C SER A 231 11.10 -14.93 -5.31
N GLY A 232 10.83 -13.80 -4.66
CA GLY A 232 11.49 -12.52 -4.97
C GLY A 232 11.19 -12.01 -6.38
N LYS A 233 10.08 -12.42 -6.98
CA LYS A 233 9.66 -12.02 -8.33
C LYS A 233 8.49 -11.04 -8.29
N VAL A 234 8.42 -10.21 -9.32
CA VAL A 234 7.21 -9.47 -9.68
C VAL A 234 6.51 -10.22 -10.81
N THR A 235 5.21 -10.47 -10.63
CA THR A 235 4.35 -11.03 -11.68
C THR A 235 3.42 -9.93 -12.20
N ALA A 236 3.44 -9.68 -13.51
CA ALA A 236 2.52 -8.80 -14.20
C ALA A 236 1.32 -9.60 -14.74
N PHE A 237 0.13 -9.01 -14.58
CA PHE A 237 -1.12 -9.62 -15.01
C PHE A 237 -1.94 -8.66 -15.87
N ARG A 238 -2.71 -9.22 -16.80
CA ARG A 238 -3.89 -8.56 -17.33
C ARG A 238 -5.07 -8.79 -16.39
N TYR A 239 -5.74 -7.71 -15.99
CA TYR A 239 -6.92 -7.78 -15.12
C TYR A 239 -8.20 -7.70 -15.93
N SER A 240 -9.17 -8.53 -15.61
CA SER A 240 -10.53 -8.45 -16.13
C SER A 240 -11.52 -9.11 -15.16
N GLN A 241 -12.53 -8.36 -14.72
CA GLN A 241 -13.69 -8.86 -13.99
C GLN A 241 -13.35 -9.81 -12.80
N GLY A 242 -12.40 -9.40 -11.96
CA GLY A 242 -11.96 -10.19 -10.81
C GLY A 242 -11.05 -11.37 -11.14
N ARG A 243 -10.54 -11.47 -12.37
CA ARG A 243 -9.58 -12.46 -12.85
C ARG A 243 -8.26 -11.81 -13.20
N LEU A 244 -7.18 -12.58 -13.05
CA LEU A 244 -5.81 -12.20 -13.37
C LEU A 244 -5.21 -13.22 -14.33
N GLU A 245 -4.81 -12.77 -15.51
CA GLU A 245 -4.07 -13.55 -16.49
C GLU A 245 -2.60 -13.16 -16.42
N SER A 246 -1.71 -14.10 -16.08
CA SER A 246 -0.27 -13.83 -16.01
C SER A 246 0.29 -13.55 -17.40
N ILE A 247 1.01 -12.43 -17.54
CA ILE A 247 1.65 -12.02 -18.81
C ILE A 247 3.18 -11.97 -18.71
N GLN A 248 3.73 -11.90 -17.47
CA GLN A 248 5.17 -11.90 -17.25
C GLN A 248 5.50 -12.23 -15.80
N GLU A 249 6.61 -12.95 -15.57
CA GLU A 249 7.37 -12.96 -14.31
C GLU A 249 8.74 -12.36 -14.52
N ILE A 250 9.17 -11.46 -13.63
CA ILE A 250 10.48 -10.81 -13.68
C ILE A 250 11.13 -10.77 -12.30
N VAL A 251 12.43 -10.96 -12.24
CA VAL A 251 13.19 -11.00 -10.98
C VAL A 251 13.30 -9.59 -10.38
N SER A 252 12.88 -9.44 -9.14
CA SER A 252 13.13 -8.28 -8.28
C SER A 252 14.33 -8.51 -7.36
N ASP A 253 14.37 -9.64 -6.66
CA ASP A 253 15.45 -10.07 -5.79
C ASP A 253 16.40 -10.99 -6.57
N SER A 254 17.60 -10.49 -6.89
CA SER A 254 18.62 -11.23 -7.65
C SER A 254 19.48 -12.16 -6.80
N VAL A 255 19.36 -12.09 -5.46
CA VAL A 255 20.19 -12.88 -4.53
C VAL A 255 19.44 -14.00 -3.81
N GLY A 256 18.14 -14.14 -4.10
CA GLY A 256 17.30 -15.19 -3.52
C GLY A 256 17.16 -15.08 -2.01
N ALA A 257 17.00 -13.86 -1.51
CA ALA A 257 16.86 -13.60 -0.06
C ALA A 257 15.54 -14.11 0.51
N ARG A 258 14.51 -14.37 -0.33
CA ARG A 258 13.15 -14.77 0.09
C ARG A 258 12.47 -13.72 0.97
N GLY A 259 12.71 -12.45 0.66
CA GLY A 259 12.30 -11.29 1.46
C GLY A 259 11.61 -10.20 0.64
N GLY A 260 10.98 -10.52 -0.49
CA GLY A 260 10.19 -9.55 -1.25
C GLY A 260 9.14 -8.87 -0.35
N ALA A 261 8.95 -7.54 -0.50
CA ALA A 261 8.10 -6.83 0.43
C ALA A 261 7.00 -6.01 -0.26
N ASP A 262 7.22 -4.77 -0.55
CA ASP A 262 6.19 -3.87 -1.05
C ASP A 262 6.33 -3.59 -2.55
N ILE A 263 5.26 -3.07 -3.16
CA ILE A 263 5.20 -2.80 -4.59
C ILE A 263 4.28 -1.62 -4.87
N HIS A 264 4.80 -0.60 -5.57
CA HIS A 264 4.03 0.57 -5.97
C HIS A 264 4.38 1.05 -7.39
N LEU A 265 3.38 1.52 -8.10
CA LEU A 265 3.57 2.28 -9.33
C LEU A 265 3.86 3.75 -9.01
N SER A 266 4.65 4.39 -9.86
CA SER A 266 4.74 5.85 -9.85
C SER A 266 3.39 6.49 -10.18
N PRO A 267 3.11 7.73 -9.70
CA PRO A 267 1.82 8.39 -9.97
C PRO A 267 1.52 8.58 -11.46
N ASP A 268 2.56 8.68 -12.29
CA ASP A 268 2.46 8.76 -13.76
C ASP A 268 2.27 7.39 -14.45
N GLY A 269 2.33 6.28 -13.67
CA GLY A 269 2.17 4.91 -14.16
C GLY A 269 3.31 4.37 -15.02
N ARG A 270 4.40 5.13 -15.22
CA ARG A 270 5.50 4.75 -16.12
C ARG A 270 6.55 3.85 -15.50
N PHE A 271 6.59 3.80 -14.16
CA PHE A 271 7.59 3.03 -13.43
C PHE A 271 6.93 2.26 -12.29
N LEU A 272 7.49 1.08 -12.03
CA LEU A 272 7.13 0.21 -10.92
C LEU A 272 8.35 0.04 -10.02
N TYR A 273 8.12 0.04 -8.72
CA TYR A 273 9.12 -0.16 -7.68
C TYR A 273 8.73 -1.35 -6.82
N SER A 274 9.69 -2.19 -6.43
CA SER A 274 9.46 -3.26 -5.44
C SER A 274 10.63 -3.36 -4.47
N SER A 275 10.34 -3.51 -3.17
CA SER A 275 11.39 -3.61 -2.15
C SER A 275 11.74 -5.04 -1.81
N ASN A 276 13.03 -5.28 -1.51
CA ASN A 276 13.61 -6.56 -1.14
C ASN A 276 14.34 -6.44 0.18
N ARG A 277 14.13 -7.41 1.10
CA ARG A 277 14.65 -7.46 2.47
C ARG A 277 15.61 -8.64 2.64
N LEU A 278 16.29 -8.70 3.79
CA LEU A 278 17.07 -9.82 4.31
C LEU A 278 18.47 -9.98 3.74
N LYS A 279 18.69 -9.73 2.44
CA LYS A 279 20.00 -9.71 1.77
C LYS A 279 19.92 -8.74 0.60
N ASP A 280 21.00 -8.04 0.32
CA ASP A 280 21.06 -7.03 -0.75
C ASP A 280 19.81 -6.13 -0.73
N GLU A 281 19.58 -5.52 0.44
CA GLU A 281 18.34 -4.82 0.75
C GLU A 281 18.20 -3.56 -0.09
N GLY A 282 17.04 -3.40 -0.74
CA GLY A 282 16.87 -2.28 -1.66
C GLY A 282 15.56 -2.31 -2.43
N ILE A 283 15.47 -1.42 -3.40
CA ILE A 283 14.32 -1.22 -4.27
C ILE A 283 14.70 -1.53 -5.71
N ALA A 284 14.10 -2.55 -6.31
CA ALA A 284 14.18 -2.81 -7.74
C ALA A 284 13.27 -1.84 -8.50
N ILE A 285 13.77 -1.34 -9.63
CA ILE A 285 13.12 -0.30 -10.44
C ILE A 285 12.86 -0.87 -11.83
N PHE A 286 11.60 -0.73 -12.28
CA PHE A 286 11.16 -1.21 -13.60
C PHE A 286 10.50 -0.09 -14.37
N SER A 287 10.74 -0.02 -15.68
CA SER A 287 9.87 0.70 -16.59
C SER A 287 8.65 -0.14 -16.94
N VAL A 288 7.52 0.51 -17.17
CA VAL A 288 6.24 -0.10 -17.53
C VAL A 288 5.88 0.29 -18.95
N ASP A 289 5.69 -0.69 -19.81
CA ASP A 289 5.07 -0.47 -21.12
C ASP A 289 3.55 -0.28 -20.96
N ALA A 290 3.06 0.90 -21.20
CA ALA A 290 1.66 1.25 -20.95
C ALA A 290 0.67 0.49 -21.86
N ALA A 291 1.10 -0.02 -23.01
CA ALA A 291 0.24 -0.73 -23.95
C ALA A 291 0.08 -2.20 -23.55
N SER A 292 1.17 -2.86 -23.20
CA SER A 292 1.22 -4.30 -22.90
C SER A 292 1.18 -4.62 -21.40
N GLY A 293 1.54 -3.68 -20.52
CA GLY A 293 1.73 -3.91 -19.09
C GLY A 293 3.05 -4.59 -18.73
N LEU A 294 3.92 -4.86 -19.72
CA LEU A 294 5.19 -5.53 -19.50
C LEU A 294 6.20 -4.63 -18.78
N LEU A 295 7.08 -5.27 -18.02
CA LEU A 295 8.11 -4.65 -17.20
C LEU A 295 9.49 -4.87 -17.80
N THR A 296 10.35 -3.86 -17.73
CA THR A 296 11.78 -3.97 -17.98
C THR A 296 12.53 -3.46 -16.76
N ARG A 297 13.42 -4.29 -16.16
CA ARG A 297 14.24 -3.85 -15.03
C ARG A 297 15.28 -2.83 -15.53
N ILE A 298 15.28 -1.64 -14.91
CA ILE A 298 16.14 -0.51 -15.32
C ILE A 298 17.11 -0.07 -14.23
N GLY A 299 16.93 -0.55 -12.99
CA GLY A 299 17.80 -0.16 -11.88
C GLY A 299 17.53 -0.92 -10.60
N TYR A 300 18.38 -0.62 -9.61
CA TYR A 300 18.28 -1.07 -8.23
C TYR A 300 18.85 0.01 -7.31
N GLN A 301 18.11 0.39 -6.27
CA GLN A 301 18.54 1.38 -5.29
C GLN A 301 18.77 0.69 -3.96
N PRO A 302 20.02 0.58 -3.46
CA PRO A 302 20.28 0.11 -2.09
C PRO A 302 19.56 1.00 -1.04
N THR A 303 19.13 0.38 0.05
CA THR A 303 18.44 1.06 1.16
C THR A 303 19.09 0.71 2.51
N GLY A 304 18.58 1.29 3.58
CA GLY A 304 18.82 0.81 4.94
C GLY A 304 18.14 -0.53 5.19
N ALA A 305 18.39 -1.11 6.37
CA ALA A 305 17.98 -2.46 6.72
C ALA A 305 16.45 -2.61 6.83
N HIS A 306 15.95 -3.68 6.24
CA HIS A 306 14.56 -4.11 6.22
C HIS A 306 13.60 -3.09 5.62
N PRO A 307 13.72 -2.77 4.31
CA PRO A 307 12.80 -1.88 3.59
C PRO A 307 11.41 -2.55 3.44
N ARG A 308 10.58 -2.44 4.50
CA ARG A 308 9.32 -3.20 4.61
C ARG A 308 8.22 -2.63 3.73
N GLN A 309 8.12 -1.30 3.66
CA GLN A 309 7.14 -0.58 2.86
C GLN A 309 7.74 0.75 2.41
N PHE A 310 7.30 1.26 1.29
CA PHE A 310 7.64 2.57 0.77
C PHE A 310 6.43 3.21 0.11
N ASN A 311 6.46 4.52 -0.08
CA ASN A 311 5.45 5.22 -0.88
C ASN A 311 6.06 6.37 -1.67
N LEU A 312 5.39 6.76 -2.73
CA LEU A 312 5.77 7.92 -3.53
C LEU A 312 4.91 9.14 -3.14
N THR A 313 5.50 10.33 -3.18
CA THR A 313 4.73 11.57 -3.03
C THR A 313 3.72 11.70 -4.19
N PRO A 314 2.57 12.37 -3.98
CA PRO A 314 1.56 12.56 -5.03
C PRO A 314 2.10 13.24 -6.28
N ASN A 315 3.08 14.16 -6.15
CA ASN A 315 3.75 14.79 -7.29
C ASN A 315 4.82 13.87 -7.94
N GLY A 316 5.08 12.70 -7.38
CA GLY A 316 6.03 11.70 -7.88
C GLY A 316 7.51 12.10 -7.79
N GLN A 317 7.86 13.17 -7.07
CA GLN A 317 9.25 13.64 -6.98
C GLN A 317 10.10 12.92 -5.93
N PHE A 318 9.44 12.31 -4.92
CA PHE A 318 10.14 11.57 -3.87
C PHE A 318 9.54 10.19 -3.68
N LEU A 319 10.40 9.27 -3.29
CA LEU A 319 10.05 7.97 -2.73
C LEU A 319 10.59 7.91 -1.31
N LEU A 320 9.72 7.59 -0.35
CA LEU A 320 10.05 7.43 1.06
C LEU A 320 10.01 5.97 1.44
N CYS A 321 11.12 5.43 1.92
CA CYS A 321 11.28 4.02 2.24
C CYS A 321 11.42 3.81 3.75
N CYS A 322 10.50 3.07 4.35
CA CYS A 322 10.53 2.67 5.75
C CYS A 322 11.55 1.54 5.96
N CYS A 323 12.74 1.88 6.43
CA CYS A 323 13.82 0.95 6.76
C CYS A 323 13.73 0.57 8.24
N ARG A 324 12.91 -0.46 8.55
CA ARG A 324 12.51 -0.85 9.91
C ARG A 324 13.68 -1.00 10.86
N ASP A 325 14.69 -1.77 10.47
CA ASP A 325 15.80 -2.13 11.37
C ASP A 325 16.91 -1.08 11.39
N SER A 326 16.88 -0.13 10.45
CA SER A 326 17.69 1.10 10.51
C SER A 326 17.04 2.22 11.32
N ASN A 327 15.81 2.05 11.83
CA ASN A 327 15.06 3.06 12.59
C ASN A 327 14.95 4.41 11.85
N LYS A 328 14.67 4.37 10.55
CA LYS A 328 14.55 5.57 9.72
C LYS A 328 13.63 5.38 8.52
N ILE A 329 13.16 6.49 8.01
CA ILE A 329 12.58 6.57 6.67
C ILE A 329 13.63 7.24 5.80
N GLN A 330 14.12 6.53 4.77
CA GLN A 330 14.99 7.11 3.77
C GLN A 330 14.19 7.88 2.74
N VAL A 331 14.68 9.06 2.37
CA VAL A 331 14.05 9.94 1.40
C VAL A 331 14.88 9.96 0.12
N PHE A 332 14.36 9.35 -0.94
CA PHE A 332 14.97 9.34 -2.26
C PHE A 332 14.30 10.36 -3.17
N ARG A 333 15.12 11.14 -3.89
CA ARG A 333 14.62 11.94 -5.02
C ARG A 333 14.45 11.02 -6.23
N ARG A 334 13.28 11.08 -6.84
CA ARG A 334 12.98 10.35 -8.07
C ARG A 334 13.19 11.26 -9.29
N ASP A 335 13.97 10.81 -10.24
CA ASP A 335 13.97 11.38 -11.58
C ASP A 335 12.68 10.96 -12.30
N THR A 336 11.79 11.88 -12.57
CA THR A 336 10.49 11.61 -13.18
C THR A 336 10.60 11.17 -14.65
N LYS A 337 11.73 11.36 -15.33
CA LYS A 337 11.96 10.95 -16.73
C LYS A 337 12.50 9.51 -16.81
N THR A 338 13.44 9.18 -15.95
CA THR A 338 14.15 7.88 -15.98
C THR A 338 13.63 6.89 -14.95
N GLY A 339 12.90 7.34 -13.93
CA GLY A 339 12.42 6.51 -12.81
C GLY A 339 13.50 6.22 -11.76
N LEU A 340 14.75 6.58 -12.00
CA LEU A 340 15.87 6.29 -11.10
C LEU A 340 15.77 7.10 -9.81
N LEU A 341 16.30 6.52 -8.73
CA LEU A 341 16.31 7.10 -7.39
C LEU A 341 17.71 7.59 -7.02
N THR A 342 17.75 8.69 -6.28
CA THR A 342 18.99 9.24 -5.68
C THR A 342 18.73 9.50 -4.22
N ASP A 343 19.60 9.01 -3.33
CA ASP A 343 19.52 9.27 -1.90
C ASP A 343 19.72 10.78 -1.65
N THR A 344 18.77 11.38 -0.92
CA THR A 344 18.85 12.81 -0.56
C THR A 344 19.65 13.06 0.70
N HIS A 345 19.97 12.00 1.46
CA HIS A 345 20.55 12.08 2.81
C HIS A 345 19.71 12.89 3.82
N LYS A 346 18.41 13.08 3.51
CA LYS A 346 17.42 13.74 4.39
C LYS A 346 16.56 12.72 5.12
N ASP A 347 17.23 11.75 5.76
CA ASP A 347 16.56 10.69 6.47
C ASP A 347 15.72 11.22 7.64
N ILE A 348 14.54 10.61 7.85
CA ILE A 348 13.65 10.94 8.97
C ILE A 348 13.84 9.86 10.03
N SER A 349 14.31 10.25 11.21
CA SER A 349 14.51 9.35 12.36
C SER A 349 13.15 8.93 12.93
N VAL A 350 12.80 7.65 12.78
CA VAL A 350 11.57 7.05 13.33
C VAL A 350 11.87 5.61 13.72
N SER A 351 11.70 5.27 15.01
CA SER A 351 11.90 3.91 15.48
C SER A 351 10.92 2.95 14.82
N ARG A 352 11.45 1.87 14.24
CA ARG A 352 10.68 0.78 13.64
C ARG A 352 9.62 1.22 12.62
N ALA A 353 9.87 2.26 11.82
CA ALA A 353 8.96 2.69 10.76
C ALA A 353 8.71 1.56 9.74
N VAL A 354 7.43 1.29 9.41
CA VAL A 354 7.03 0.18 8.53
C VAL A 354 5.92 0.51 7.54
N CYS A 355 5.32 1.71 7.63
CA CYS A 355 4.33 2.17 6.67
C CYS A 355 4.31 3.70 6.59
N VAL A 356 4.22 4.26 5.40
CA VAL A 356 4.07 5.70 5.16
C VAL A 356 2.93 5.97 4.21
N GLN A 357 2.08 6.95 4.55
CA GLN A 357 0.95 7.42 3.73
C GLN A 357 0.96 8.93 3.64
N PHE A 358 0.43 9.48 2.54
CA PHE A 358 0.29 10.92 2.34
C PHE A 358 -1.18 11.29 2.26
N ALA A 359 -1.61 12.20 3.14
CA ALA A 359 -2.89 12.89 3.02
C ALA A 359 -2.67 14.16 2.19
N SER A 360 -3.36 14.27 1.07
CA SER A 360 -3.51 15.55 0.36
C SER A 360 -4.53 16.40 1.12
N GLU A 361 -4.15 17.61 1.48
CA GLU A 361 -5.08 18.59 2.11
C GLU A 361 -6.16 19.07 1.13
#